data_35fe1853dc4a584ae2c6c446964ed22f
#
_entry.id   35fe1853dc4a584ae2c6c446964ed22f
#
_cell.length_a   1.000
_cell.length_b   1.000
_cell.length_c   1.000
_cell.angle_alpha   90.00
_cell.angle_beta   90.00
_cell.angle_gamma   90.00
#
_symmetry.space_group_name_H-M   'P 1'
#
loop_
_entity.id
_entity.type
_entity.pdbx_description
1 polymer ?
#
loop_
_entity_poly.entity_id
_entity_poly.type
_entity_poly.pdbx_seq_one_letter_code
_entity_poly.pdbx_strand_id
1 'polypeptide(L)'
;MIREKARVSTQTAQWKCVESRADGKRLYYGRFILSPLKKGQADIIGIAMRRALLGELEGTCITHAKFGKIPHEYTTLVGIQESVYEILMNLKEIVLRSNLYGTRDASICVRGPRDVTAQDIVLPPSVAIVDNTQHIVTLTEPIDFCVGLQIERNRGYSIKMPTNFHNDGGYPIDAVFMPVKNVNHSIHSYENGSHEMLFLEIWTNGSLTPKEALREASRKLINLFIPFLHAEEENSHLENNQNEHTEELSIDFCGLKDIYIDQLVELPPRLYNSLKGSGIHTVMDLLDKNPDDLLKMTHFRQEDVEKVMNILNNNISQLLSR
;
A
#
# COMPACT_ATOMS: atom_id res chain seq x y z
N MET A 1 53.03 5.18 30.65
CA MET A 1 52.06 4.78 29.59
C MET A 1 50.67 5.20 30.01
N ILE A 2 50.21 6.36 29.52
CA ILE A 2 48.88 6.87 29.80
C ILE A 2 47.97 6.25 28.72
N ARG A 3 47.09 5.33 29.14
CA ARG A 3 46.02 4.81 28.26
C ARG A 3 45.00 5.93 28.10
N GLU A 4 45.00 6.59 26.95
CA GLU A 4 43.88 7.40 26.52
C GLU A 4 42.64 6.51 26.40
N LYS A 5 41.67 6.71 27.28
CA LYS A 5 40.34 6.15 27.13
C LYS A 5 39.69 6.86 25.93
N ALA A 6 39.60 6.17 24.79
CA ALA A 6 38.76 6.60 23.68
C ALA A 6 37.35 6.82 24.20
N ARG A 7 36.90 8.06 24.25
CA ARG A 7 35.49 8.40 24.51
C ARG A 7 34.72 7.93 23.29
N VAL A 8 34.13 6.76 23.38
CA VAL A 8 33.12 6.31 22.41
C VAL A 8 31.93 7.27 22.59
N SER A 9 31.77 8.19 21.65
CA SER A 9 30.59 9.05 21.57
C SER A 9 29.39 8.16 21.27
N THR A 10 28.55 7.92 22.27
CA THR A 10 27.31 7.13 22.16
C THR A 10 26.15 7.97 21.63
N GLN A 11 26.38 8.95 20.77
CA GLN A 11 25.31 9.68 20.10
C GLN A 11 24.75 8.83 18.98
N THR A 12 23.62 8.20 19.25
CA THR A 12 22.81 7.52 18.23
C THR A 12 22.23 8.55 17.28
N ALA A 13 22.26 8.26 15.97
CA ALA A 13 21.65 9.10 14.97
C ALA A 13 20.15 9.29 15.26
N GLN A 14 19.72 10.54 15.28
CA GLN A 14 18.33 10.90 15.51
C GLN A 14 17.77 11.69 14.30
N TRP A 15 16.54 11.42 13.95
CA TRP A 15 15.85 12.20 12.93
C TRP A 15 14.88 13.21 13.55
N LYS A 16 14.76 14.37 12.91
CA LYS A 16 13.86 15.44 13.33
C LYS A 16 13.15 16.03 12.10
N CYS A 17 11.86 16.28 12.22
CA CYS A 17 11.13 17.09 11.24
C CYS A 17 11.43 18.56 11.53
N VAL A 18 11.95 19.27 10.54
CA VAL A 18 12.31 20.69 10.64
C VAL A 18 11.20 21.55 10.11
N GLU A 19 10.59 21.12 9.02
CA GLU A 19 9.54 21.86 8.35
C GLU A 19 8.50 20.87 7.83
N SER A 20 7.22 21.22 7.99
CA SER A 20 6.10 20.50 7.43
C SER A 20 5.01 21.49 7.06
N ARG A 21 4.61 21.49 5.80
CA ARG A 21 3.55 22.36 5.30
C ARG A 21 2.66 21.64 4.31
N ALA A 22 1.43 22.10 4.19
CA ALA A 22 0.47 21.66 3.21
C ALA A 22 0.17 22.84 2.28
N ASP A 23 0.62 22.71 1.03
CA ASP A 23 0.37 23.73 -0.01
C ASP A 23 -0.91 23.36 -0.78
N GLY A 24 -2.00 23.06 -0.06
CA GLY A 24 -3.27 22.55 -0.57
C GLY A 24 -3.54 21.11 -0.18
N LYS A 25 -4.67 20.56 -0.65
CA LYS A 25 -5.08 19.18 -0.31
C LYS A 25 -4.21 18.12 -0.98
N ARG A 26 -3.62 18.42 -2.14
CA ARG A 26 -2.87 17.49 -3.00
C ARG A 26 -1.36 17.76 -3.06
N LEU A 27 -0.83 18.58 -2.17
CA LEU A 27 0.60 18.85 -2.10
C LEU A 27 1.06 19.07 -0.67
N TYR A 28 1.75 18.08 -0.13
CA TYR A 28 2.38 18.15 1.17
C TYR A 28 3.89 18.13 1.04
N TYR A 29 4.54 18.98 1.78
CA TYR A 29 5.99 19.10 1.86
C TYR A 29 6.46 18.80 3.28
N GLY A 30 7.60 18.10 3.39
CA GLY A 30 8.27 17.87 4.66
C GLY A 30 9.77 17.86 4.49
N ARG A 31 10.46 18.53 5.41
CA ARG A 31 11.92 18.55 5.51
C ARG A 31 12.35 17.89 6.81
N PHE A 32 13.24 16.91 6.67
CA PHE A 32 13.74 16.10 7.78
C PHE A 32 15.26 16.21 7.86
N ILE A 33 15.78 16.12 9.09
CA ILE A 33 17.21 16.06 9.36
C ILE A 33 17.50 14.75 10.09
N LEU A 34 18.58 14.09 9.68
CA LEU A 34 19.16 12.94 10.37
C LEU A 34 20.60 13.28 10.75
N SER A 35 20.91 13.26 12.05
CA SER A 35 22.22 13.62 12.61
C SER A 35 22.38 13.02 14.03
N PRO A 36 23.60 12.77 14.51
CA PRO A 36 24.90 12.79 13.83
C PRO A 36 25.15 11.53 12.99
N LEU A 37 25.76 11.67 11.83
CA LEU A 37 26.20 10.56 10.98
C LEU A 37 27.73 10.60 10.84
N LYS A 38 28.35 9.44 10.63
CA LYS A 38 29.76 9.37 10.27
C LYS A 38 29.95 9.76 8.81
N LYS A 39 31.14 10.23 8.47
CA LYS A 39 31.51 10.62 7.09
C LYS A 39 31.18 9.49 6.09
N GLY A 40 30.44 9.83 5.02
CA GLY A 40 29.99 8.92 3.97
C GLY A 40 28.69 8.18 4.27
N GLN A 41 28.18 8.16 5.51
CA GLN A 41 26.92 7.51 5.83
C GLN A 41 25.71 8.28 5.31
N ALA A 42 25.78 9.60 5.29
CA ALA A 42 24.70 10.45 4.85
C ALA A 42 24.35 10.22 3.37
N ASP A 43 25.37 10.02 2.53
CA ASP A 43 25.19 9.75 1.10
C ASP A 43 24.51 8.40 0.86
N ILE A 44 24.98 7.35 1.52
CA ILE A 44 24.39 6.01 1.44
C ILE A 44 22.91 6.03 1.82
N ILE A 45 22.59 6.65 2.97
CA ILE A 45 21.20 6.73 3.47
C ILE A 45 20.36 7.61 2.54
N GLY A 46 20.87 8.75 2.11
CA GLY A 46 20.16 9.69 1.25
C GLY A 46 19.76 9.08 -0.08
N ILE A 47 20.69 8.39 -0.74
CA ILE A 47 20.45 7.70 -2.02
C ILE A 47 19.44 6.55 -1.84
N ALA A 48 19.62 5.71 -0.82
CA ALA A 48 18.73 4.59 -0.55
C ALA A 48 17.31 5.06 -0.25
N MET A 49 17.16 6.05 0.63
CA MET A 49 15.86 6.62 0.98
C MET A 49 15.17 7.31 -0.19
N ARG A 50 15.90 8.06 -1.01
CA ARG A 50 15.35 8.67 -2.21
C ARG A 50 14.80 7.61 -3.17
N ARG A 51 15.55 6.54 -3.41
CA ARG A 51 15.11 5.44 -4.28
C ARG A 51 13.86 4.73 -3.73
N ALA A 52 13.85 4.43 -2.43
CA ALA A 52 12.72 3.78 -1.79
C ALA A 52 11.47 4.66 -1.81
N LEU A 53 11.59 5.96 -1.51
CA LEU A 53 10.48 6.91 -1.53
C LEU A 53 9.84 7.05 -2.92
N LEU A 54 10.66 7.04 -3.98
CA LEU A 54 10.16 7.22 -5.35
C LEU A 54 9.69 5.90 -5.99
N GLY A 55 10.27 4.75 -5.62
CA GLY A 55 10.06 3.48 -6.33
C GLY A 55 9.35 2.40 -5.54
N GLU A 56 9.42 2.39 -4.20
CA GLU A 56 8.91 1.27 -3.39
C GLU A 56 7.57 1.55 -2.72
N LEU A 57 7.12 2.81 -2.69
CA LEU A 57 5.84 3.16 -2.10
C LEU A 57 4.69 2.84 -3.04
N GLU A 58 3.59 2.41 -2.45
CA GLU A 58 2.39 2.04 -3.16
C GLU A 58 1.36 3.17 -3.11
N GLY A 59 0.62 3.31 -4.20
CA GLY A 59 -0.48 4.26 -4.32
C GLY A 59 -1.77 3.58 -4.73
N THR A 60 -2.87 4.30 -4.63
CA THR A 60 -4.20 3.84 -5.04
C THR A 60 -4.70 4.73 -6.17
N CYS A 61 -5.10 4.13 -7.29
CA CYS A 61 -5.56 4.86 -8.47
C CYS A 61 -6.78 4.20 -9.10
N ILE A 62 -7.53 4.97 -9.89
CA ILE A 62 -8.55 4.46 -10.79
C ILE A 62 -7.84 3.89 -12.02
N THR A 63 -8.10 2.64 -12.35
CA THR A 63 -7.44 1.91 -13.45
C THR A 63 -8.33 1.67 -14.65
N HIS A 64 -9.65 1.64 -14.43
CA HIS A 64 -10.64 1.48 -15.49
C HIS A 64 -11.87 2.33 -15.21
N ALA A 65 -12.46 2.84 -16.29
CA ALA A 65 -13.80 3.46 -16.27
C ALA A 65 -14.70 2.75 -17.29
N LYS A 66 -15.88 2.33 -16.84
CA LYS A 66 -16.87 1.67 -17.66
C LYS A 66 -18.04 2.61 -17.88
N PHE A 67 -18.13 3.12 -19.10
CA PHE A 67 -19.29 3.87 -19.58
C PHE A 67 -20.32 2.90 -20.21
N GLY A 68 -21.48 3.40 -20.56
CA GLY A 68 -22.43 2.66 -21.41
C GLY A 68 -21.84 2.33 -22.80
N LYS A 69 -22.68 2.01 -23.77
CA LYS A 69 -22.25 1.70 -25.14
C LYS A 69 -21.73 2.97 -25.83
N ILE A 70 -20.44 3.21 -25.74
CA ILE A 70 -19.72 4.31 -26.39
C ILE A 70 -18.76 3.70 -27.41
N PRO A 71 -18.72 4.18 -28.67
CA PRO A 71 -17.92 3.58 -29.72
C PRO A 71 -16.41 3.79 -29.55
N HIS A 72 -15.97 4.96 -29.04
CA HIS A 72 -14.55 5.29 -28.82
C HIS A 72 -14.40 6.45 -27.82
N GLU A 73 -13.21 6.60 -27.26
CA GLU A 73 -12.90 7.59 -26.22
C GLU A 73 -13.00 9.07 -26.66
N TYR A 74 -12.91 9.35 -27.94
CA TYR A 74 -13.03 10.71 -28.50
C TYR A 74 -14.49 11.12 -28.77
N THR A 75 -15.45 10.28 -28.38
CA THR A 75 -16.87 10.59 -28.54
C THR A 75 -17.29 11.67 -27.56
N THR A 76 -18.08 12.63 -28.05
CA THR A 76 -18.82 13.58 -27.21
C THR A 76 -20.20 13.01 -26.91
N LEU A 77 -20.65 13.19 -25.68
CA LEU A 77 -21.95 12.72 -25.21
C LEU A 77 -22.94 13.90 -25.19
N VAL A 78 -24.15 13.67 -25.67
CA VAL A 78 -25.19 14.71 -25.64
C VAL A 78 -25.51 15.10 -24.21
N GLY A 79 -25.53 16.39 -23.90
CA GLY A 79 -25.78 16.92 -22.57
C GLY A 79 -24.58 16.89 -21.64
N ILE A 80 -23.37 16.61 -22.16
CA ILE A 80 -22.09 16.64 -21.45
C ILE A 80 -21.15 17.58 -22.21
N GLN A 81 -20.44 18.43 -21.46
CA GLN A 81 -19.52 19.41 -22.02
C GLN A 81 -18.21 18.75 -22.50
N GLU A 82 -17.67 17.85 -21.69
CA GLU A 82 -16.38 17.20 -21.92
C GLU A 82 -16.53 15.96 -22.81
N SER A 83 -15.50 15.65 -23.59
CA SER A 83 -15.36 14.37 -24.28
C SER A 83 -15.05 13.24 -23.29
N VAL A 84 -15.31 11.99 -23.70
CA VAL A 84 -14.97 10.82 -22.86
C VAL A 84 -13.49 10.81 -22.50
N TYR A 85 -12.61 11.19 -23.42
CA TYR A 85 -11.18 11.30 -23.18
C TYR A 85 -10.83 12.30 -22.06
N GLU A 86 -11.46 13.48 -22.07
CA GLU A 86 -11.27 14.49 -21.02
C GLU A 86 -11.77 13.99 -19.66
N ILE A 87 -12.89 13.28 -19.64
CA ILE A 87 -13.41 12.64 -18.42
C ILE A 87 -12.39 11.61 -17.89
N LEU A 88 -11.81 10.77 -18.77
CA LEU A 88 -10.78 9.80 -18.38
C LEU A 88 -9.54 10.49 -17.81
N MET A 89 -9.13 11.63 -18.39
CA MET A 89 -8.00 12.42 -17.88
C MET A 89 -8.31 13.04 -16.51
N ASN A 90 -9.52 13.54 -16.31
CA ASN A 90 -9.95 14.06 -15.01
C ASN A 90 -10.01 12.95 -13.95
N LEU A 91 -10.50 11.76 -14.30
CA LEU A 91 -10.50 10.59 -13.42
C LEU A 91 -9.09 10.12 -13.05
N LYS A 92 -8.13 10.18 -14.00
CA LYS A 92 -6.72 9.85 -13.76
C LYS A 92 -6.08 10.73 -12.70
N GLU A 93 -6.49 11.99 -12.61
CA GLU A 93 -5.93 12.95 -11.65
C GLU A 93 -6.49 12.81 -10.24
N ILE A 94 -7.55 12.03 -10.03
CA ILE A 94 -8.16 11.86 -8.71
C ILE A 94 -7.21 11.10 -7.80
N VAL A 95 -6.88 11.73 -6.67
CA VAL A 95 -6.00 11.13 -5.66
C VAL A 95 -6.81 10.37 -4.64
N LEU A 96 -6.55 9.07 -4.54
CA LEU A 96 -7.19 8.15 -3.61
C LEU A 96 -6.21 7.67 -2.53
N ARG A 97 -6.76 7.31 -1.39
CA ARG A 97 -6.04 6.67 -0.29
C ARG A 97 -6.77 5.39 0.10
N SER A 98 -6.04 4.27 0.12
CA SER A 98 -6.53 2.98 0.62
C SER A 98 -5.39 2.19 1.25
N ASN A 99 -5.72 1.37 2.24
CA ASN A 99 -4.76 0.46 2.87
C ASN A 99 -4.93 -0.98 2.39
N LEU A 100 -5.96 -1.28 1.59
CA LEU A 100 -6.26 -2.63 1.14
C LEU A 100 -5.73 -2.89 -0.26
N TYR A 101 -5.28 -4.13 -0.48
CA TYR A 101 -4.87 -4.64 -1.79
C TYR A 101 -6.06 -5.19 -2.59
N GLY A 102 -5.82 -5.42 -3.88
CA GLY A 102 -6.80 -5.97 -4.82
C GLY A 102 -7.62 -4.91 -5.53
N THR A 103 -8.37 -5.36 -6.52
CA THR A 103 -9.27 -4.53 -7.32
C THR A 103 -10.56 -4.26 -6.56
N ARG A 104 -11.04 -3.03 -6.61
CA ARG A 104 -12.29 -2.58 -5.97
C ARG A 104 -13.15 -1.84 -6.98
N ASP A 105 -14.45 -2.06 -6.87
CA ASP A 105 -15.42 -1.37 -7.72
C ASP A 105 -15.94 -0.13 -7.00
N ALA A 106 -16.09 0.93 -7.77
CA ALA A 106 -16.74 2.18 -7.39
C ALA A 106 -17.67 2.64 -8.51
N SER A 107 -18.51 3.60 -8.26
CA SER A 107 -19.43 4.10 -9.28
C SER A 107 -19.73 5.59 -9.10
N ILE A 108 -20.06 6.23 -10.19
CA ILE A 108 -20.67 7.57 -10.23
C ILE A 108 -22.06 7.40 -10.82
N CYS A 109 -23.09 7.87 -10.14
CA CYS A 109 -24.46 7.92 -10.68
C CYS A 109 -25.10 9.21 -10.23
N VAL A 110 -25.18 10.16 -11.15
CA VAL A 110 -25.72 11.51 -10.91
C VAL A 110 -26.63 11.94 -12.03
N ARG A 111 -27.58 12.83 -11.71
CA ARG A 111 -28.50 13.44 -12.68
C ARG A 111 -28.22 14.92 -12.84
N GLY A 112 -28.09 15.36 -14.08
CA GLY A 112 -27.87 16.76 -14.45
C GLY A 112 -29.14 17.65 -14.35
N PRO A 113 -29.01 18.95 -14.69
CA PRO A 113 -27.74 19.64 -14.99
C PRO A 113 -26.94 20.01 -13.72
N ARG A 114 -25.64 19.73 -13.69
CA ARG A 114 -24.73 20.09 -12.59
C ARG A 114 -23.26 19.73 -12.90
N ASP A 115 -22.36 20.34 -12.16
CA ASP A 115 -20.95 19.90 -12.12
C ASP A 115 -20.82 18.62 -11.24
N VAL A 116 -20.18 17.61 -11.79
CA VAL A 116 -19.84 16.37 -11.10
C VAL A 116 -18.41 16.45 -10.62
N THR A 117 -18.22 16.20 -9.35
CA THR A 117 -16.91 16.26 -8.69
C THR A 117 -16.55 14.94 -8.05
N ALA A 118 -15.33 14.82 -7.54
CA ALA A 118 -14.87 13.60 -6.90
C ALA A 118 -15.75 13.15 -5.72
N GLN A 119 -16.45 14.08 -5.03
CA GLN A 119 -17.39 13.72 -3.95
C GLN A 119 -18.59 12.88 -4.40
N ASP A 120 -18.92 12.89 -5.69
CA ASP A 120 -20.05 12.15 -6.26
C ASP A 120 -19.69 10.68 -6.55
N ILE A 121 -18.43 10.29 -6.32
CA ILE A 121 -17.99 8.90 -6.45
C ILE A 121 -18.47 8.11 -5.23
N VAL A 122 -19.25 7.07 -5.46
CA VAL A 122 -19.62 6.10 -4.44
C VAL A 122 -18.47 5.11 -4.28
N LEU A 123 -17.73 5.25 -3.18
CA LEU A 123 -16.53 4.47 -2.88
C LEU A 123 -16.84 3.32 -1.91
N PRO A 124 -16.07 2.22 -1.98
CA PRO A 124 -16.08 1.20 -0.93
C PRO A 124 -15.51 1.79 0.39
N PRO A 125 -15.91 1.26 1.57
CA PRO A 125 -15.55 1.82 2.87
C PRO A 125 -14.05 1.96 3.16
N SER A 126 -13.24 1.20 2.44
CA SER A 126 -11.77 1.16 2.59
C SER A 126 -11.02 2.19 1.76
N VAL A 127 -11.70 2.96 0.91
CA VAL A 127 -11.10 3.94 0.02
C VAL A 127 -11.59 5.33 0.36
N ALA A 128 -10.69 6.29 0.45
CA ALA A 128 -11.01 7.70 0.69
C ALA A 128 -10.44 8.59 -0.41
N ILE A 129 -11.17 9.65 -0.75
CA ILE A 129 -10.74 10.69 -1.67
C ILE A 129 -9.97 11.75 -0.87
N VAL A 130 -8.83 12.18 -1.40
CA VAL A 130 -8.01 13.24 -0.79
C VAL A 130 -8.61 14.62 -1.04
N ASP A 131 -9.10 14.87 -2.24
CA ASP A 131 -9.72 16.14 -2.63
C ASP A 131 -11.08 15.92 -3.29
N ASN A 132 -12.13 16.12 -2.51
CA ASN A 132 -13.53 15.96 -2.95
C ASN A 132 -13.98 17.02 -3.97
N THR A 133 -13.25 18.14 -4.11
CA THR A 133 -13.63 19.24 -4.99
C THR A 133 -13.09 19.08 -6.41
N GLN A 134 -12.37 17.99 -6.69
CA GLN A 134 -11.82 17.73 -8.01
C GLN A 134 -12.93 17.55 -9.05
N HIS A 135 -12.87 18.34 -10.12
CA HIS A 135 -13.83 18.27 -11.22
C HIS A 135 -13.67 16.98 -12.03
N ILE A 136 -14.79 16.41 -12.45
CA ILE A 136 -14.82 15.22 -13.32
C ILE A 136 -15.50 15.56 -14.64
N VAL A 137 -16.72 16.10 -14.58
CA VAL A 137 -17.53 16.35 -15.78
C VAL A 137 -18.64 17.37 -15.49
N THR A 138 -19.01 18.18 -16.49
CA THR A 138 -20.13 19.13 -16.45
C THR A 138 -21.30 18.60 -17.24
N LEU A 139 -22.42 18.37 -16.55
CA LEU A 139 -23.70 18.00 -17.18
C LEU A 139 -24.50 19.26 -17.48
N THR A 140 -24.82 19.51 -18.76
CA THR A 140 -25.55 20.68 -19.23
C THR A 140 -27.05 20.44 -19.35
N GLU A 141 -27.46 19.15 -19.45
CA GLU A 141 -28.84 18.75 -19.62
C GLU A 141 -29.31 17.78 -18.51
N PRO A 142 -30.61 17.59 -18.30
CA PRO A 142 -31.12 16.68 -17.28
C PRO A 142 -30.99 15.20 -17.70
N ILE A 143 -29.75 14.75 -17.86
CA ILE A 143 -29.40 13.36 -18.21
C ILE A 143 -28.91 12.61 -17.01
N ASP A 144 -29.04 11.29 -17.02
CA ASP A 144 -28.46 10.40 -16.02
C ASP A 144 -27.04 9.98 -16.48
N PHE A 145 -26.05 10.36 -15.69
CA PHE A 145 -24.65 10.02 -15.93
C PHE A 145 -24.22 8.93 -14.96
N CYS A 146 -24.02 7.71 -15.45
CA CYS A 146 -23.58 6.56 -14.67
C CYS A 146 -22.32 5.96 -15.28
N VAL A 147 -21.25 5.87 -14.44
CA VAL A 147 -19.95 5.31 -14.80
C VAL A 147 -19.51 4.34 -13.71
N GLY A 148 -19.15 3.11 -14.10
CA GLY A 148 -18.49 2.16 -13.22
C GLY A 148 -16.97 2.42 -13.21
N LEU A 149 -16.35 2.35 -12.05
CA LEU A 149 -14.92 2.59 -11.87
C LEU A 149 -14.28 1.37 -11.23
N GLN A 150 -13.05 1.06 -11.63
CA GLN A 150 -12.19 0.10 -10.94
C GLN A 150 -11.01 0.82 -10.30
N ILE A 151 -10.76 0.50 -9.04
CA ILE A 151 -9.71 1.09 -8.22
C ILE A 151 -8.75 -0.03 -7.84
N GLU A 152 -7.47 0.21 -8.01
CA GLU A 152 -6.41 -0.73 -7.63
C GLU A 152 -5.36 -0.02 -6.78
N ARG A 153 -4.72 -0.80 -5.90
CA ARG A 153 -3.51 -0.40 -5.18
C ARG A 153 -2.33 -1.18 -5.74
N ASN A 154 -1.32 -0.47 -6.18
CA ASN A 154 -0.12 -1.06 -6.77
C ASN A 154 1.07 -0.11 -6.59
N ARG A 155 2.21 -0.47 -7.18
CA ARG A 155 3.48 0.26 -7.16
C ARG A 155 3.88 0.71 -8.56
N GLY A 156 4.48 1.89 -8.64
CA GLY A 156 5.07 2.41 -9.88
C GLY A 156 4.04 2.97 -10.84
N TYR A 157 4.29 2.78 -12.14
CA TYR A 157 3.45 3.27 -13.23
C TYR A 157 2.97 2.12 -14.10
N SER A 158 1.68 2.08 -14.36
CA SER A 158 1.05 1.10 -15.24
C SER A 158 0.44 1.78 -16.44
N ILE A 159 1.02 1.53 -17.62
CA ILE A 159 0.43 1.89 -18.91
C ILE A 159 -0.46 0.74 -19.33
N LYS A 160 -1.73 0.97 -19.50
CA LYS A 160 -2.64 -0.05 -20.05
C LYS A 160 -2.80 0.20 -21.53
N MET A 161 -2.18 -0.66 -22.34
CA MET A 161 -2.45 -0.66 -23.78
C MET A 161 -3.90 -1.07 -24.02
N PRO A 162 -4.61 -0.41 -24.96
CA PRO A 162 -5.93 -0.82 -25.36
C PRO A 162 -5.83 -2.21 -26.02
N THR A 163 -5.97 -3.26 -25.24
CA THR A 163 -6.11 -4.62 -25.75
C THR A 163 -7.52 -4.76 -26.30
N ASN A 164 -7.65 -4.68 -27.61
CA ASN A 164 -8.87 -4.92 -28.39
C ASN A 164 -10.10 -4.17 -27.86
N PHE A 165 -10.67 -3.33 -28.69
CA PHE A 165 -11.94 -2.62 -28.43
C PHE A 165 -12.93 -3.58 -27.78
N HIS A 166 -13.02 -3.50 -26.46
CA HIS A 166 -14.00 -4.28 -25.72
C HIS A 166 -15.38 -3.70 -26.06
N ASN A 167 -16.23 -4.49 -26.66
CA ASN A 167 -17.65 -4.21 -26.88
C ASN A 167 -18.43 -3.86 -25.60
N ASP A 168 -17.76 -3.89 -24.46
CA ASP A 168 -18.29 -3.70 -23.10
C ASP A 168 -18.24 -2.25 -22.59
N GLY A 169 -17.73 -1.29 -23.37
CA GLY A 169 -17.64 0.13 -22.96
C GLY A 169 -16.69 0.42 -21.81
N GLY A 170 -15.74 -0.48 -21.54
CA GLY A 170 -14.70 -0.29 -20.53
C GLY A 170 -13.42 0.33 -21.13
N TYR A 171 -12.98 1.47 -20.57
CA TYR A 171 -11.78 2.18 -20.97
C TYR A 171 -10.70 2.04 -19.91
N PRO A 172 -9.51 1.54 -20.26
CA PRO A 172 -8.38 1.50 -19.35
C PRO A 172 -7.83 2.92 -19.13
N ILE A 173 -7.43 3.23 -17.91
CA ILE A 173 -6.79 4.50 -17.52
C ILE A 173 -5.36 4.20 -17.10
N ASP A 174 -4.40 4.95 -17.64
CA ASP A 174 -3.02 4.88 -17.16
C ASP A 174 -2.94 5.28 -15.68
N ALA A 175 -2.36 4.44 -14.87
CA ALA A 175 -2.32 4.64 -13.44
C ALA A 175 -0.90 4.97 -12.93
N VAL A 176 -0.79 6.03 -12.14
CA VAL A 176 0.43 6.47 -11.48
C VAL A 176 0.31 6.16 -9.99
N PHE A 177 0.80 5.00 -9.57
CA PHE A 177 0.71 4.53 -8.18
C PHE A 177 1.81 5.10 -7.28
N MET A 178 2.30 6.31 -7.57
CA MET A 178 3.37 6.95 -6.83
C MET A 178 2.83 8.08 -5.96
N PRO A 179 2.74 7.89 -4.63
CA PRO A 179 2.25 8.93 -3.72
C PRO A 179 3.27 10.05 -3.51
N VAL A 180 4.55 9.78 -3.70
CA VAL A 180 5.63 10.77 -3.59
C VAL A 180 5.92 11.35 -4.96
N LYS A 181 5.79 12.68 -5.08
CA LYS A 181 6.02 13.43 -6.32
C LYS A 181 7.50 13.76 -6.53
N ASN A 182 8.19 14.12 -5.46
CA ASN A 182 9.61 14.47 -5.53
C ASN A 182 10.31 14.23 -4.21
N VAL A 183 11.62 13.95 -4.28
CA VAL A 183 12.51 13.78 -3.13
C VAL A 183 13.87 14.39 -3.46
N ASN A 184 14.33 15.30 -2.60
CA ASN A 184 15.69 15.81 -2.64
C ASN A 184 16.42 15.46 -1.35
N HIS A 185 17.74 15.31 -1.44
CA HIS A 185 18.58 15.20 -0.27
C HIS A 185 19.82 16.08 -0.42
N SER A 186 20.29 16.60 0.70
CA SER A 186 21.56 17.35 0.78
C SER A 186 22.31 16.96 2.05
N ILE A 187 23.64 17.07 1.98
CA ILE A 187 24.54 16.66 3.05
C ILE A 187 25.33 17.86 3.49
N HIS A 188 25.40 18.07 4.79
CA HIS A 188 26.23 19.11 5.41
C HIS A 188 27.21 18.46 6.38
N SER A 189 28.49 18.70 6.16
CA SER A 189 29.55 18.29 7.08
C SER A 189 29.79 19.34 8.14
N TYR A 190 30.04 18.92 9.37
CA TYR A 190 30.38 19.80 10.50
C TYR A 190 31.50 19.17 11.36
N GLU A 191 31.96 19.87 12.39
CA GLU A 191 33.06 19.43 13.26
C GLU A 191 34.30 18.98 12.46
N ASN A 192 34.83 19.91 11.63
CA ASN A 192 36.00 19.65 10.77
C ASN A 192 35.85 18.47 9.80
N GLY A 193 34.62 18.15 9.40
CA GLY A 193 34.32 17.09 8.43
C GLY A 193 34.26 15.68 9.00
N SER A 194 34.26 15.53 10.33
CA SER A 194 34.17 14.23 11.01
C SER A 194 32.75 13.71 11.08
N HIS A 195 31.76 14.60 11.12
CA HIS A 195 30.33 14.29 11.20
C HIS A 195 29.56 14.90 10.05
N GLU A 196 28.48 14.22 9.67
CA GLU A 196 27.56 14.62 8.61
C GLU A 196 26.14 14.75 9.12
N MET A 197 25.39 15.60 8.47
CA MET A 197 23.98 15.82 8.68
C MET A 197 23.28 15.67 7.34
N LEU A 198 22.33 14.75 7.27
CA LEU A 198 21.50 14.50 6.09
C LEU A 198 20.22 15.34 6.19
N PHE A 199 19.96 16.14 5.18
CA PHE A 199 18.68 16.79 4.95
C PHE A 199 17.91 16.01 3.89
N LEU A 200 16.66 15.72 4.14
CA LEU A 200 15.77 15.02 3.23
C LEU A 200 14.49 15.85 3.05
N GLU A 201 14.17 16.20 1.82
CA GLU A 201 12.99 16.95 1.45
C GLU A 201 12.05 16.05 0.63
N ILE A 202 10.78 16.00 1.03
CA ILE A 202 9.79 15.08 0.46
C ILE A 202 8.53 15.85 0.09
N TRP A 203 8.08 15.67 -1.16
CA TRP A 203 6.80 16.19 -1.66
C TRP A 203 5.87 15.04 -1.97
N THR A 204 4.67 15.05 -1.40
CA THR A 204 3.65 14.01 -1.62
C THR A 204 2.40 14.58 -2.28
N ASN A 205 1.59 13.71 -2.87
CA ASN A 205 0.33 14.07 -3.52
C ASN A 205 -0.87 14.23 -2.55
N GLY A 206 -0.63 14.14 -1.23
CA GLY A 206 -1.67 14.23 -0.21
C GLY A 206 -2.28 12.90 0.22
N SER A 207 -2.07 11.80 -0.52
CA SER A 207 -2.52 10.47 -0.07
C SER A 207 -1.72 9.94 1.12
N LEU A 208 -0.45 10.34 1.24
CA LEU A 208 0.41 10.10 2.40
C LEU A 208 1.02 11.43 2.86
N THR A 209 1.17 11.59 4.16
CA THR A 209 2.00 12.67 4.70
C THR A 209 3.49 12.37 4.46
N PRO A 210 4.38 13.38 4.34
CA PRO A 210 5.82 13.15 4.19
C PRO A 210 6.43 12.28 5.30
N LYS A 211 5.90 12.39 6.52
CA LYS A 211 6.31 11.59 7.67
C LYS A 211 5.89 10.12 7.54
N GLU A 212 4.66 9.86 7.07
CA GLU A 212 4.17 8.50 6.78
C GLU A 212 4.99 7.89 5.65
N ALA A 213 5.22 8.64 4.55
CA ALA A 213 6.04 8.20 3.43
C ALA A 213 7.45 7.81 3.86
N LEU A 214 8.11 8.63 4.70
CA LEU A 214 9.44 8.34 5.23
C LEU A 214 9.45 7.03 6.04
N ARG A 215 8.45 6.83 6.89
CA ARG A 215 8.33 5.62 7.72
C ARG A 215 8.07 4.37 6.88
N GLU A 216 7.19 4.48 5.90
CA GLU A 216 6.84 3.37 5.01
C GLU A 216 8.02 2.98 4.12
N ALA A 217 8.74 3.96 3.54
CA ALA A 217 9.96 3.71 2.77
C ALA A 217 11.04 3.01 3.60
N SER A 218 11.21 3.41 4.87
CA SER A 218 12.15 2.76 5.78
C SER A 218 11.78 1.30 6.03
N ARG A 219 10.49 0.98 6.22
CA ARG A 219 10.01 -0.40 6.38
C ARG A 219 10.28 -1.23 5.12
N LYS A 220 9.98 -0.68 3.93
CA LYS A 220 10.25 -1.37 2.66
C LYS A 220 11.74 -1.67 2.50
N LEU A 221 12.64 -0.73 2.83
CA LEU A 221 14.09 -0.98 2.81
C LEU A 221 14.51 -2.09 3.79
N ILE A 222 13.99 -2.08 5.01
CA ILE A 222 14.27 -3.15 5.98
C ILE A 222 13.85 -4.49 5.41
N ASN A 223 12.62 -4.61 4.88
CA ASN A 223 12.12 -5.85 4.30
C ASN A 223 12.95 -6.35 3.11
N LEU A 224 13.50 -5.42 2.30
CA LEU A 224 14.39 -5.78 1.19
C LEU A 224 15.75 -6.34 1.65
N PHE A 225 16.21 -5.97 2.86
CA PHE A 225 17.49 -6.43 3.39
C PHE A 225 17.38 -7.64 4.33
N ILE A 226 16.20 -7.93 4.86
CA ILE A 226 15.97 -9.10 5.74
C ILE A 226 16.47 -10.42 5.14
N PRO A 227 16.22 -10.76 3.84
CA PRO A 227 16.67 -12.04 3.27
C PRO A 227 18.19 -12.21 3.32
N PHE A 228 18.97 -11.12 3.27
CA PHE A 228 20.43 -11.20 3.38
C PHE A 228 20.93 -11.52 4.79
N LEU A 229 20.12 -11.23 5.82
CA LEU A 229 20.47 -11.54 7.21
C LEU A 229 20.24 -13.03 7.53
N HIS A 230 19.29 -13.68 6.87
CA HIS A 230 18.93 -15.08 7.10
C HIS A 230 19.64 -16.05 6.15
N ALA A 231 20.37 -15.57 5.14
CA ALA A 231 21.04 -16.41 4.15
C ALA A 231 22.07 -17.39 4.71
N GLU A 232 22.60 -17.16 5.94
CA GLU A 232 23.57 -18.05 6.59
C GLU A 232 22.90 -19.13 7.44
N GLU A 233 21.66 -18.93 7.90
CA GLU A 233 20.95 -19.90 8.74
C GLU A 233 20.50 -21.13 7.94
N GLU A 234 20.14 -20.99 6.67
CA GLU A 234 19.75 -22.12 5.82
C GLU A 234 20.92 -23.05 5.46
N ASN A 235 22.14 -22.53 5.37
CA ASN A 235 23.32 -23.35 5.04
C ASN A 235 23.90 -24.10 6.24
N SER A 236 23.66 -23.66 7.47
CA SER A 236 24.13 -24.35 8.68
C SER A 236 23.24 -25.55 9.07
N HIS A 237 22.01 -25.61 8.56
CA HIS A 237 21.10 -26.73 8.80
C HIS A 237 21.29 -27.91 7.82
N LEU A 238 22.03 -27.74 6.72
CA LEU A 238 22.30 -28.80 5.74
C LEU A 238 23.44 -29.74 6.14
N GLU A 239 24.30 -29.37 7.11
CA GLU A 239 25.43 -30.23 7.51
C GLU A 239 25.22 -31.06 8.79
N ASN A 240 24.14 -30.87 9.56
CA ASN A 240 23.91 -31.59 10.80
C ASN A 240 22.47 -32.04 11.00
N ASN A 241 21.92 -32.89 10.14
CA ASN A 241 20.76 -33.72 10.57
C ASN A 241 20.48 -34.89 9.62
N GLN A 242 21.20 -35.97 9.82
CA GLN A 242 20.57 -37.31 9.81
C GLN A 242 20.02 -37.50 11.23
N ASN A 243 18.79 -37.13 11.47
CA ASN A 243 17.79 -37.76 12.31
C ASN A 243 16.77 -36.73 12.82
N GLU A 244 15.51 -37.13 12.65
CA GLU A 244 14.29 -36.63 13.24
C GLU A 244 13.52 -35.51 12.51
N HIS A 245 12.43 -35.98 11.95
CA HIS A 245 11.28 -35.23 11.44
C HIS A 245 10.73 -34.22 12.46
N THR A 246 10.84 -32.95 12.15
CA THR A 246 9.82 -31.92 12.39
C THR A 246 10.13 -30.73 11.47
N GLU A 247 9.41 -30.62 10.38
CA GLU A 247 9.41 -29.45 9.51
C GLU A 247 8.73 -28.28 10.25
N GLU A 248 9.52 -27.46 10.92
CA GLU A 248 9.09 -26.10 11.26
C GLU A 248 9.27 -25.20 10.03
N LEU A 249 8.18 -25.03 9.29
CA LEU A 249 8.04 -24.02 8.24
C LEU A 249 8.21 -22.64 8.87
N SER A 250 9.33 -21.98 8.61
CA SER A 250 9.50 -20.54 8.87
C SER A 250 8.62 -19.76 7.87
N ILE A 251 7.35 -19.62 8.22
CA ILE A 251 6.37 -18.84 7.48
C ILE A 251 6.70 -17.36 7.62
N ASP A 252 6.75 -16.65 6.52
CA ASP A 252 6.96 -15.20 6.47
C ASP A 252 5.80 -14.47 7.15
N PHE A 253 5.89 -14.28 8.48
CA PHE A 253 4.84 -13.76 9.35
C PHE A 253 4.42 -12.32 9.07
N CYS A 254 5.18 -11.57 8.26
CA CYS A 254 4.86 -10.15 7.98
C CYS A 254 3.65 -9.95 7.05
N GLY A 255 3.35 -10.91 6.17
CA GLY A 255 2.21 -10.81 5.25
C GLY A 255 0.88 -11.29 5.85
N LEU A 256 0.92 -12.10 6.92
CA LEU A 256 -0.27 -12.72 7.50
C LEU A 256 -1.00 -11.85 8.54
N LYS A 257 -0.36 -10.81 9.06
CA LYS A 257 -0.95 -9.89 10.07
C LYS A 257 -2.13 -9.07 9.55
N ASP A 258 -2.20 -8.86 8.25
CA ASP A 258 -3.21 -8.02 7.61
C ASP A 258 -4.31 -8.83 6.89
N ILE A 259 -4.25 -10.18 6.98
CA ILE A 259 -5.24 -11.07 6.37
C ILE A 259 -6.34 -11.35 7.39
N TYR A 260 -7.57 -10.92 7.06
CA TYR A 260 -8.75 -11.23 7.88
C TYR A 260 -9.30 -12.61 7.56
N ILE A 261 -9.90 -13.27 8.57
CA ILE A 261 -10.55 -14.59 8.40
C ILE A 261 -11.69 -14.58 7.36
N ASP A 262 -12.23 -13.39 7.01
CA ASP A 262 -13.22 -13.17 5.96
C ASP A 262 -12.68 -13.52 4.56
N GLN A 263 -11.37 -13.54 4.40
CA GLN A 263 -10.67 -13.80 3.12
C GLN A 263 -10.33 -15.28 2.92
N LEU A 264 -10.54 -16.11 3.94
CA LEU A 264 -10.38 -17.55 3.83
C LEU A 264 -11.55 -18.13 3.02
N VAL A 265 -11.27 -18.43 1.75
CA VAL A 265 -12.22 -19.10 0.86
C VAL A 265 -12.45 -20.51 1.44
N GLU A 266 -13.71 -20.94 1.61
CA GLU A 266 -14.14 -22.25 2.14
C GLU A 266 -14.43 -22.34 3.64
N LEU A 267 -14.33 -21.26 4.41
CA LEU A 267 -14.70 -21.32 5.83
C LEU A 267 -16.24 -21.39 5.97
N PRO A 268 -16.82 -22.44 6.58
CA PRO A 268 -18.26 -22.52 6.79
C PRO A 268 -18.77 -21.35 7.65
N PRO A 269 -19.92 -20.74 7.32
CA PRO A 269 -20.45 -19.57 8.04
C PRO A 269 -20.62 -19.78 9.54
N ARG A 270 -20.88 -20.99 9.98
CA ARG A 270 -20.99 -21.37 11.39
C ARG A 270 -19.65 -21.20 12.12
N LEU A 271 -18.55 -21.70 11.52
CA LEU A 271 -17.23 -21.62 12.12
C LEU A 271 -16.71 -20.19 12.12
N TYR A 272 -16.97 -19.47 11.04
CA TYR A 272 -16.67 -18.03 10.93
C TYR A 272 -17.30 -17.23 12.08
N ASN A 273 -18.62 -17.40 12.32
CA ASN A 273 -19.32 -16.70 13.38
C ASN A 273 -18.79 -17.06 14.78
N SER A 274 -18.40 -18.33 14.98
CA SER A 274 -17.83 -18.78 16.26
C SER A 274 -16.45 -18.21 16.52
N LEU A 275 -15.57 -18.13 15.51
CA LEU A 275 -14.25 -17.51 15.59
C LEU A 275 -14.37 -16.01 15.89
N LYS A 276 -15.26 -15.31 15.17
CA LYS A 276 -15.50 -13.88 15.35
C LYS A 276 -16.11 -13.56 16.71
N GLY A 277 -17.02 -14.41 17.20
CA GLY A 277 -17.60 -14.30 18.54
C GLY A 277 -16.59 -14.53 19.67
N SER A 278 -15.49 -15.22 19.39
CA SER A 278 -14.37 -15.45 20.33
C SER A 278 -13.25 -14.42 20.21
N GLY A 279 -13.44 -13.34 19.40
CA GLY A 279 -12.49 -12.24 19.27
C GLY A 279 -11.33 -12.52 18.30
N ILE A 280 -11.42 -13.56 17.46
CA ILE A 280 -10.44 -13.91 16.43
C ILE A 280 -10.90 -13.23 15.14
N HIS A 281 -10.12 -12.26 14.64
CA HIS A 281 -10.45 -11.48 13.47
C HIS A 281 -9.46 -11.64 12.32
N THR A 282 -8.20 -11.98 12.63
CA THR A 282 -7.13 -12.14 11.64
C THR A 282 -6.64 -13.58 11.58
N VAL A 283 -6.00 -13.93 10.46
CA VAL A 283 -5.35 -15.24 10.30
C VAL A 283 -4.23 -15.40 11.32
N MET A 284 -3.58 -14.31 11.71
CA MET A 284 -2.54 -14.31 12.74
C MET A 284 -3.11 -14.63 14.12
N ASP A 285 -4.25 -14.04 14.49
CA ASP A 285 -4.93 -14.35 15.75
C ASP A 285 -5.31 -15.83 15.84
N LEU A 286 -5.59 -16.45 14.68
CA LEU A 286 -5.94 -17.86 14.59
C LEU A 286 -4.72 -18.78 14.69
N LEU A 287 -3.58 -18.37 14.12
CA LEU A 287 -2.29 -19.10 14.19
C LEU A 287 -1.67 -19.04 15.60
N ASP A 288 -1.90 -17.95 16.35
CA ASP A 288 -1.42 -17.79 17.73
C ASP A 288 -2.20 -18.68 18.71
N LYS A 289 -3.30 -19.33 18.28
CA LYS A 289 -4.10 -20.23 19.13
C LYS A 289 -3.70 -21.68 18.94
N ASN A 290 -3.44 -22.36 20.06
CA ASN A 290 -3.23 -23.79 20.04
C ASN A 290 -4.54 -24.55 19.71
N PRO A 291 -4.49 -25.74 19.08
CA PRO A 291 -5.67 -26.57 18.84
C PRO A 291 -6.53 -26.82 20.08
N ASP A 292 -5.90 -26.95 21.25
CA ASP A 292 -6.57 -27.14 22.56
C ASP A 292 -7.36 -25.89 23.01
N ASP A 293 -6.92 -24.70 22.62
CA ASP A 293 -7.62 -23.45 22.95
C ASP A 293 -8.84 -23.24 22.02
N LEU A 294 -8.78 -23.73 20.79
CA LEU A 294 -9.91 -23.75 19.86
C LEU A 294 -11.00 -24.71 20.34
N LEU A 295 -10.63 -25.85 20.95
CA LEU A 295 -11.57 -26.82 21.53
C LEU A 295 -12.29 -26.29 22.79
N LYS A 296 -11.70 -25.33 23.51
CA LYS A 296 -12.32 -24.69 24.66
C LYS A 296 -13.39 -23.64 24.28
N MET A 297 -13.47 -23.29 23.00
CA MET A 297 -14.46 -22.31 22.52
C MET A 297 -15.85 -22.94 22.44
N THR A 298 -16.85 -22.15 22.80
CA THR A 298 -18.25 -22.57 22.71
C THR A 298 -18.63 -22.90 21.27
N HIS A 299 -19.12 -24.14 21.06
CA HIS A 299 -19.58 -24.66 19.76
C HIS A 299 -18.52 -25.20 18.80
N PHE A 300 -17.23 -25.37 19.19
CA PHE A 300 -16.22 -26.07 18.41
C PHE A 300 -16.16 -27.56 18.78
N ARG A 301 -16.13 -28.41 17.73
CA ARG A 301 -15.91 -29.86 17.86
C ARG A 301 -14.52 -30.20 17.30
N GLN A 302 -14.01 -31.37 17.63
CA GLN A 302 -12.70 -31.83 17.16
C GLN A 302 -12.61 -31.86 15.61
N GLU A 303 -13.71 -32.27 14.95
CA GLU A 303 -13.80 -32.21 13.47
C GLU A 303 -13.77 -30.78 12.89
N ASP A 304 -14.23 -29.79 13.64
CA ASP A 304 -14.24 -28.40 13.23
C ASP A 304 -12.83 -27.79 13.31
N VAL A 305 -12.04 -28.19 14.33
CA VAL A 305 -10.62 -27.77 14.46
C VAL A 305 -9.79 -28.32 13.32
N GLU A 306 -9.96 -29.62 12.98
CA GLU A 306 -9.25 -30.24 11.85
C GLU A 306 -9.59 -29.55 10.52
N LYS A 307 -10.86 -29.19 10.30
CA LYS A 307 -11.28 -28.43 9.10
C LYS A 307 -10.66 -27.05 9.03
N VAL A 308 -10.65 -26.31 10.14
CA VAL A 308 -10.04 -24.97 10.20
C VAL A 308 -8.54 -25.06 9.93
N MET A 309 -7.84 -26.03 10.51
CA MET A 309 -6.39 -26.21 10.29
C MET A 309 -6.08 -26.64 8.85
N ASN A 310 -6.90 -27.49 8.22
CA ASN A 310 -6.73 -27.87 6.83
C ASN A 310 -6.98 -26.69 5.87
N ILE A 311 -8.00 -25.87 6.13
CA ILE A 311 -8.29 -24.67 5.34
C ILE A 311 -7.15 -23.65 5.49
N LEU A 312 -6.60 -23.48 6.70
CA LEU A 312 -5.43 -22.65 6.96
C LEU A 312 -4.22 -23.10 6.14
N ASN A 313 -3.87 -24.37 6.23
CA ASN A 313 -2.72 -24.92 5.52
C ASN A 313 -2.86 -24.81 3.99
N ASN A 314 -4.05 -25.06 3.45
CA ASN A 314 -4.31 -24.94 2.01
C ASN A 314 -4.26 -23.49 1.53
N ASN A 315 -4.83 -22.53 2.28
CA ASN A 315 -4.81 -21.12 1.91
C ASN A 315 -3.42 -20.51 2.08
N ILE A 316 -2.66 -20.89 3.13
CA ILE A 316 -1.28 -20.45 3.32
C ILE A 316 -0.41 -20.96 2.16
N SER A 317 -0.56 -22.22 1.75
CA SER A 317 0.16 -22.78 0.60
C SER A 317 -0.16 -22.07 -0.73
N GLN A 318 -1.40 -21.63 -0.92
CA GLN A 318 -1.80 -20.83 -2.10
C GLN A 318 -1.33 -19.37 -2.04
N LEU A 319 -1.20 -18.79 -0.85
CA LEU A 319 -0.69 -17.43 -0.66
C LEU A 319 0.83 -17.35 -0.80
N LEU A 320 1.54 -18.43 -0.46
CA LEU A 320 2.99 -18.56 -0.62
C LEU A 320 3.40 -18.91 -2.07
N SER A 321 2.48 -19.39 -2.91
CA SER A 321 2.72 -19.72 -4.31
C SER A 321 2.43 -18.56 -5.29
N ARG A 322 2.04 -17.39 -4.79
CA ARG A 322 1.79 -16.15 -5.52
C ARG A 322 2.82 -15.08 -5.17
#